data_566222625de099a859df2f2107502057
#
_entry.id   566222625de099a859df2f2107502057
#
_cell.length_a   1.000
_cell.length_b   1.000
_cell.length_c   1.000
_cell.angle_alpha   90.00
_cell.angle_beta   90.00
_cell.angle_gamma   90.00
#
_symmetry.space_group_name_H-M   'P 1'
#
loop_
_entity.id
_entity.type
_entity.pdbx_description
1 polymer ?
#
loop_
_entity_poly.entity_id
_entity_poly.type
_entity_poly.pdbx_seq_one_letter_code
_entity_poly.pdbx_strand_id
1 'polypeptide(L)'
;MDSEQIKQKALSLGFHKVGIATIPDRQDNNQRLKTWLNQGYAADMAWMNNPKRQDIRQLMPEVESVICVALNYYTSEQYPQGKEFAKISRYARGRDYHRVLHKKLKKFSQWLQQQGEGIQARYYADTGPIQDKVWAQQAGIGWIAKNSNLITRNYGSWVFLGEILTNLTLTPDPPHTQHCGTCTRCLEACPTQAITQPFVVDANLCIAYHTIENRAETLPENISKKLNSWVAGCDICQEVCPWNQRFAQETDVAEFQPNPQNLAPKLSELAELSEEEWNQRFRGSALRRIKPQMWRRNAKANLEF
;
A
#
# COMPACT_ATOMS: atom_id res chain seq x y z
N MET A 1 -3.05 24.02 19.71
CA MET A 1 -4.04 23.55 18.68
C MET A 1 -4.66 22.26 19.18
N ASP A 2 -5.97 22.13 19.05
CA ASP A 2 -6.69 20.94 19.48
C ASP A 2 -6.60 19.82 18.43
N SER A 3 -6.45 18.56 18.89
CA SER A 3 -6.41 17.37 18.04
C SER A 3 -7.66 17.21 17.17
N GLU A 4 -8.84 17.61 17.69
CA GLU A 4 -10.09 17.55 16.94
C GLU A 4 -10.11 18.53 15.75
N GLN A 5 -9.61 19.74 15.93
CA GLN A 5 -9.49 20.71 14.83
C GLN A 5 -8.58 20.18 13.70
N ILE A 6 -7.50 19.47 14.06
CA ILE A 6 -6.60 18.83 13.08
C ILE A 6 -7.34 17.75 12.31
N LYS A 7 -8.12 16.90 13.00
CA LYS A 7 -8.90 15.84 12.38
C LYS A 7 -9.97 16.42 11.42
N GLN A 8 -10.69 17.43 11.85
CA GLN A 8 -11.69 18.12 11.02
C GLN A 8 -11.04 18.72 9.76
N LYS A 9 -9.85 19.30 9.91
CA LYS A 9 -9.11 19.82 8.75
C LYS A 9 -8.72 18.71 7.78
N ALA A 10 -8.23 17.56 8.25
CA ALA A 10 -7.90 16.43 7.41
C ALA A 10 -9.13 15.95 6.62
N LEU A 11 -10.27 15.78 7.29
CA LEU A 11 -11.53 15.40 6.65
C LEU A 11 -11.98 16.44 5.61
N SER A 12 -11.86 17.73 5.92
CA SER A 12 -12.19 18.83 4.97
C SER A 12 -11.29 18.86 3.74
N LEU A 13 -10.09 18.30 3.81
CA LEU A 13 -9.18 18.11 2.68
C LEU A 13 -9.51 16.86 1.86
N GLY A 14 -10.57 16.12 2.25
CA GLY A 14 -11.05 14.93 1.57
C GLY A 14 -10.25 13.68 1.88
N PHE A 15 -9.64 13.56 3.07
CA PHE A 15 -9.20 12.27 3.60
C PHE A 15 -10.40 11.55 4.21
N HIS A 16 -10.45 10.23 4.06
CA HIS A 16 -11.57 9.42 4.56
C HIS A 16 -11.43 9.02 6.01
N LYS A 17 -10.19 8.91 6.50
CA LYS A 17 -9.89 8.67 7.91
C LYS A 17 -8.68 9.49 8.33
N VAL A 18 -8.66 9.83 9.59
CA VAL A 18 -7.55 10.49 10.26
C VAL A 18 -7.46 9.99 11.69
N GLY A 19 -6.24 9.86 12.17
CA GLY A 19 -5.96 9.51 13.55
C GLY A 19 -4.57 10.00 13.95
N ILE A 20 -4.32 10.05 15.25
CA ILE A 20 -3.10 10.61 15.82
C ILE A 20 -2.44 9.54 16.69
N ALA A 21 -1.14 9.36 16.53
CA ALA A 21 -0.30 8.55 17.38
C ALA A 21 0.79 9.41 18.04
N THR A 22 1.12 9.10 19.28
CA THR A 22 2.34 9.62 19.93
C THR A 22 3.53 8.75 19.58
N ILE A 23 4.73 9.19 19.98
CA ILE A 23 5.99 8.47 19.75
C ILE A 23 6.32 7.59 20.96
N PRO A 24 5.75 6.39 21.10
CA PRO A 24 6.12 5.47 22.16
C PRO A 24 7.44 4.78 21.84
N ASP A 25 8.03 4.17 22.86
CA ASP A 25 9.08 3.19 22.66
C ASP A 25 8.50 1.93 21.96
N ARG A 26 8.95 1.64 20.71
CA ARG A 26 8.34 0.65 19.82
C ARG A 26 9.25 -0.52 19.53
N GLN A 27 9.87 -1.03 20.53
CA GLN A 27 10.80 -2.16 20.41
C GLN A 27 10.18 -3.37 19.69
N ASP A 28 8.90 -3.68 19.93
CA ASP A 28 8.23 -4.87 19.34
C ASP A 28 8.16 -4.81 17.81
N ASN A 29 7.75 -3.66 17.22
CA ASN A 29 7.62 -3.55 15.78
C ASN A 29 8.98 -3.52 15.09
N ASN A 30 9.97 -2.90 15.72
CA ASN A 30 11.34 -2.89 15.22
C ASN A 30 11.95 -4.29 15.27
N GLN A 31 11.68 -5.05 16.33
CA GLN A 31 12.14 -6.44 16.43
C GLN A 31 11.50 -7.34 15.36
N ARG A 32 10.20 -7.18 15.08
CA ARG A 32 9.52 -7.89 14.00
C ARG A 32 10.13 -7.59 12.64
N LEU A 33 10.40 -6.31 12.33
CA LEU A 33 11.07 -5.91 11.08
C LEU A 33 12.46 -6.55 10.98
N LYS A 34 13.27 -6.50 12.04
CA LYS A 34 14.60 -7.12 12.07
C LYS A 34 14.54 -8.63 11.84
N THR A 35 13.63 -9.32 12.52
CA THR A 35 13.43 -10.76 12.33
C THR A 35 13.07 -11.10 10.89
N TRP A 36 12.14 -10.35 10.28
CA TRP A 36 11.71 -10.53 8.90
C TRP A 36 12.86 -10.29 7.89
N LEU A 37 13.68 -9.26 8.12
CA LEU A 37 14.88 -8.98 7.32
C LEU A 37 15.92 -10.09 7.45
N ASN A 38 16.18 -10.57 8.68
CA ASN A 38 17.15 -11.64 8.95
C ASN A 38 16.73 -12.98 8.34
N GLN A 39 15.43 -13.20 8.15
CA GLN A 39 14.90 -14.37 7.44
C GLN A 39 15.02 -14.27 5.92
N GLY A 40 15.51 -13.13 5.37
CA GLY A 40 15.60 -12.91 3.94
C GLY A 40 14.24 -12.67 3.25
N TYR A 41 13.19 -12.43 4.01
CA TYR A 41 11.83 -12.28 3.48
C TYR A 41 11.59 -10.98 2.72
N ALA A 42 12.55 -10.06 2.77
CA ALA A 42 12.53 -8.82 1.97
C ALA A 42 12.87 -9.02 0.49
N ALA A 43 13.34 -10.20 0.10
CA ALA A 43 13.91 -10.43 -1.23
C ALA A 43 14.92 -9.32 -1.60
N ASP A 44 14.84 -8.75 -2.81
CA ASP A 44 15.77 -7.68 -3.26
C ASP A 44 15.37 -6.26 -2.79
N MET A 45 14.38 -6.13 -1.91
CA MET A 45 13.90 -4.83 -1.41
C MET A 45 14.85 -4.24 -0.34
N ALA A 46 16.09 -3.93 -0.72
CA ALA A 46 17.14 -3.43 0.19
C ALA A 46 16.72 -2.17 0.97
N TRP A 47 15.81 -1.34 0.42
CA TRP A 47 15.30 -0.15 1.11
C TRP A 47 14.53 -0.47 2.40
N MET A 48 14.06 -1.70 2.59
CA MET A 48 13.40 -2.14 3.82
C MET A 48 14.36 -2.15 5.02
N ASN A 49 15.67 -2.29 4.78
CA ASN A 49 16.71 -2.25 5.80
C ASN A 49 17.17 -0.82 6.16
N ASN A 50 16.47 0.22 5.72
CA ASN A 50 16.81 1.59 6.08
C ASN A 50 16.57 1.83 7.58
N PRO A 51 17.61 2.22 8.38
CA PRO A 51 17.48 2.39 9.84
C PRO A 51 16.45 3.44 10.23
N LYS A 52 16.16 4.41 9.38
CA LYS A 52 15.10 5.41 9.62
C LYS A 52 13.71 4.79 9.77
N ARG A 53 13.48 3.58 9.24
CA ARG A 53 12.23 2.83 9.46
C ARG A 53 12.06 2.37 10.90
N GLN A 54 13.15 2.23 11.63
CA GLN A 54 13.15 1.75 13.01
C GLN A 54 13.04 2.90 14.03
N ASP A 55 13.48 4.11 13.64
CA ASP A 55 13.41 5.29 14.51
C ASP A 55 13.02 6.53 13.70
N ILE A 56 11.79 6.96 13.92
CA ILE A 56 11.19 8.11 13.24
C ILE A 56 11.88 9.43 13.61
N ARG A 57 12.57 9.50 14.77
CA ARG A 57 13.35 10.68 15.18
C ARG A 57 14.53 10.95 14.24
N GLN A 58 15.01 9.94 13.51
CA GLN A 58 15.99 10.15 12.44
C GLN A 58 15.41 10.90 11.21
N LEU A 59 14.08 10.93 11.07
CA LEU A 59 13.40 11.71 10.04
C LEU A 59 13.11 13.13 10.53
N MET A 60 12.73 13.26 11.79
CA MET A 60 12.43 14.54 12.45
C MET A 60 12.77 14.41 13.94
N PRO A 61 13.92 14.98 14.41
CA PRO A 61 14.36 14.84 15.80
C PRO A 61 13.34 15.32 16.83
N GLU A 62 12.63 16.40 16.53
CA GLU A 62 11.64 17.03 17.41
C GLU A 62 10.24 16.46 17.26
N VAL A 63 10.07 15.27 16.65
CA VAL A 63 8.76 14.68 16.45
C VAL A 63 8.12 14.26 17.79
N GLU A 64 6.91 14.77 18.03
CA GLU A 64 6.09 14.46 19.21
C GLU A 64 4.84 13.65 18.84
N SER A 65 4.30 13.88 17.61
CA SER A 65 3.10 13.18 17.15
C SER A 65 3.19 12.81 15.67
N VAL A 66 2.49 11.74 15.31
CA VAL A 66 2.26 11.31 13.93
C VAL A 66 0.77 11.39 13.63
N ILE A 67 0.41 12.23 12.67
CA ILE A 67 -0.95 12.30 12.14
C ILE A 67 -1.02 11.34 10.96
N CYS A 68 -1.80 10.27 11.09
CA CYS A 68 -2.02 9.30 10.03
C CYS A 68 -3.34 9.59 9.32
N VAL A 69 -3.35 9.47 8.01
CA VAL A 69 -4.55 9.63 7.17
C VAL A 69 -4.73 8.43 6.26
N ALA A 70 -5.97 8.17 5.88
CA ALA A 70 -6.29 7.15 4.89
C ALA A 70 -7.21 7.70 3.81
N LEU A 71 -6.99 7.24 2.58
CA LEU A 71 -7.74 7.62 1.40
C LEU A 71 -8.22 6.38 0.67
N ASN A 72 -9.54 6.17 0.60
CA ASN A 72 -10.15 5.01 -0.05
C ASN A 72 -9.89 5.03 -1.55
N TYR A 73 -9.55 3.85 -2.12
CA TYR A 73 -9.33 3.70 -3.56
C TYR A 73 -10.17 2.59 -4.20
N TYR A 74 -11.07 1.99 -3.46
CA TYR A 74 -11.87 0.87 -3.98
C TYR A 74 -12.76 1.31 -5.14
N THR A 75 -12.80 0.49 -6.16
CA THR A 75 -13.75 0.57 -7.27
C THR A 75 -14.33 -0.82 -7.51
N SER A 76 -15.61 -0.91 -7.92
CA SER A 76 -16.34 -2.17 -8.00
C SER A 76 -16.04 -2.99 -9.26
N GLU A 77 -15.29 -2.42 -10.22
CA GLU A 77 -14.97 -3.12 -11.47
C GLU A 77 -14.27 -4.44 -11.19
N GLN A 78 -14.88 -5.49 -11.71
CA GLN A 78 -14.40 -6.85 -11.55
C GLN A 78 -13.10 -7.09 -12.35
N TYR A 79 -12.37 -8.12 -11.95
CA TYR A 79 -11.25 -8.60 -12.76
C TYR A 79 -11.78 -9.25 -14.04
N PRO A 80 -11.03 -9.11 -15.16
CA PRO A 80 -11.45 -9.73 -16.40
C PRO A 80 -11.54 -11.24 -16.24
N GLN A 81 -12.53 -11.82 -16.90
CA GLN A 81 -12.67 -13.26 -17.05
C GLN A 81 -11.98 -13.67 -18.36
N GLY A 82 -11.45 -14.90 -18.40
CA GLY A 82 -10.71 -15.40 -19.55
C GLY A 82 -9.18 -15.32 -19.35
N LYS A 83 -8.50 -16.38 -19.82
CA LYS A 83 -7.07 -16.54 -19.66
C LYS A 83 -6.24 -15.58 -20.52
N GLU A 84 -6.86 -15.01 -21.56
CA GLU A 84 -6.23 -14.06 -22.49
C GLU A 84 -6.05 -12.66 -21.88
N PHE A 85 -6.75 -12.35 -20.78
CA PHE A 85 -6.70 -11.05 -20.15
C PHE A 85 -5.78 -11.02 -18.94
N ALA A 86 -5.03 -9.94 -18.82
CA ALA A 86 -4.18 -9.67 -17.67
C ALA A 86 -4.95 -9.00 -16.53
N LYS A 87 -4.55 -9.30 -15.30
CA LYS A 87 -5.05 -8.68 -14.07
C LYS A 87 -4.05 -7.66 -13.54
N ILE A 88 -4.58 -6.49 -13.20
CA ILE A 88 -3.84 -5.40 -12.54
C ILE A 88 -4.50 -5.12 -11.19
N SER A 89 -3.71 -5.04 -10.13
CA SER A 89 -4.22 -4.69 -8.79
C SER A 89 -4.99 -3.38 -8.79
N ARG A 90 -6.08 -3.32 -8.03
CA ARG A 90 -7.00 -2.16 -7.95
C ARG A 90 -6.29 -0.86 -7.65
N TYR A 91 -5.31 -0.88 -6.75
CA TYR A 91 -4.58 0.31 -6.34
C TYR A 91 -3.90 1.06 -7.50
N ALA A 92 -3.57 0.36 -8.58
CA ALA A 92 -2.80 0.89 -9.69
C ALA A 92 -3.63 1.15 -10.96
N ARG A 93 -4.94 0.89 -10.93
CA ARG A 93 -5.80 1.03 -12.12
C ARG A 93 -6.05 2.48 -12.51
N GLY A 94 -6.11 3.40 -11.53
CA GLY A 94 -6.33 4.83 -11.73
C GLY A 94 -5.03 5.62 -11.85
N ARG A 95 -5.13 6.89 -11.48
CA ARG A 95 -4.00 7.81 -11.44
C ARG A 95 -3.02 7.45 -10.34
N ASP A 96 -1.78 7.87 -10.49
CA ASP A 96 -0.72 7.68 -9.50
C ASP A 96 -1.11 8.27 -8.14
N TYR A 97 -1.38 7.38 -7.19
CA TYR A 97 -1.82 7.73 -5.84
C TYR A 97 -0.79 8.56 -5.07
N HIS A 98 0.51 8.39 -5.34
CA HIS A 98 1.54 9.19 -4.72
C HIS A 98 1.28 10.69 -4.99
N ARG A 99 0.95 11.05 -6.23
CA ARG A 99 0.68 12.44 -6.60
C ARG A 99 -0.57 12.99 -5.92
N VAL A 100 -1.61 12.17 -5.81
CA VAL A 100 -2.87 12.56 -5.16
C VAL A 100 -2.64 12.80 -3.67
N LEU A 101 -2.02 11.83 -2.98
CA LEU A 101 -1.69 11.93 -1.56
C LEU A 101 -0.74 13.08 -1.27
N HIS A 102 0.37 13.20 -2.00
CA HIS A 102 1.34 14.28 -1.81
C HIS A 102 0.71 15.65 -1.96
N LYS A 103 -0.19 15.86 -2.93
CA LYS A 103 -0.90 17.13 -3.10
C LYS A 103 -1.77 17.47 -1.88
N LYS A 104 -2.51 16.49 -1.34
CA LYS A 104 -3.36 16.66 -0.15
C LYS A 104 -2.52 16.85 1.12
N LEU A 105 -1.51 16.00 1.33
CA LEU A 105 -0.60 16.05 2.48
C LEU A 105 0.20 17.36 2.52
N LYS A 106 0.68 17.84 1.37
CA LYS A 106 1.35 19.15 1.28
C LYS A 106 0.45 20.28 1.76
N LYS A 107 -0.81 20.33 1.31
CA LYS A 107 -1.77 21.34 1.76
C LYS A 107 -2.03 21.23 3.26
N PHE A 108 -2.12 20.01 3.78
CA PHE A 108 -2.36 19.77 5.20
C PHE A 108 -1.14 20.17 6.05
N SER A 109 0.06 19.79 5.64
CA SER A 109 1.31 20.17 6.30
C SER A 109 1.50 21.71 6.33
N GLN A 110 1.25 22.39 5.19
CA GLN A 110 1.33 23.84 5.13
C GLN A 110 0.31 24.53 6.04
N TRP A 111 -0.91 24.00 6.09
CA TRP A 111 -1.93 24.52 7.01
C TRP A 111 -1.50 24.37 8.47
N LEU A 112 -0.94 23.20 8.86
CA LEU A 112 -0.43 22.99 10.22
C LEU A 112 0.66 24.02 10.58
N GLN A 113 1.62 24.24 9.69
CA GLN A 113 2.72 25.20 9.91
C GLN A 113 2.23 26.65 10.06
N GLN A 114 1.11 26.99 9.47
CA GLN A 114 0.51 28.32 9.57
C GLN A 114 -0.26 28.57 10.90
N GLN A 115 -0.43 27.53 11.74
CA GLN A 115 -1.21 27.66 12.98
C GLN A 115 -0.42 28.22 14.15
N GLY A 116 0.91 28.36 14.03
CA GLY A 116 1.76 28.95 15.06
C GLY A 116 3.22 28.99 14.65
N GLU A 117 3.97 29.88 15.29
CA GLU A 117 5.40 30.00 15.08
C GLU A 117 6.13 28.74 15.60
N GLY A 118 7.13 28.26 14.86
CA GLY A 118 7.94 27.10 15.25
C GLY A 118 7.29 25.74 15.00
N ILE A 119 6.04 25.69 14.49
CA ILE A 119 5.39 24.41 14.14
C ILE A 119 6.09 23.81 12.93
N GLN A 120 6.58 22.58 13.09
CA GLN A 120 7.15 21.77 12.03
C GLN A 120 6.17 20.68 11.64
N ALA A 121 6.08 20.39 10.32
CA ALA A 121 5.28 19.30 9.77
C ALA A 121 5.96 18.74 8.52
N ARG A 122 6.29 17.45 8.54
CA ARG A 122 6.86 16.70 7.42
C ARG A 122 5.93 15.57 7.02
N TYR A 123 5.62 15.44 5.74
CA TYR A 123 4.69 14.43 5.28
C TYR A 123 5.37 13.34 4.44
N TYR A 124 4.80 12.16 4.52
CA TYR A 124 5.21 10.96 3.78
C TYR A 124 3.99 10.25 3.21
N ALA A 125 4.19 9.54 2.12
CA ALA A 125 3.23 8.63 1.53
C ALA A 125 4.00 7.53 0.80
N ASP A 126 3.94 6.28 1.28
CA ASP A 126 4.54 5.07 0.71
C ASP A 126 6.07 5.12 0.52
N THR A 127 6.59 6.07 -0.26
CA THR A 127 8.02 6.14 -0.62
C THR A 127 8.95 6.60 0.50
N GLY A 128 8.41 7.03 1.64
CA GLY A 128 9.19 7.43 2.80
C GLY A 128 9.76 6.24 3.58
N PRO A 129 10.89 6.40 4.30
CA PRO A 129 11.40 5.36 5.18
C PRO A 129 10.65 5.33 6.52
N ILE A 130 9.34 5.14 6.45
CA ILE A 130 8.41 5.06 7.58
C ILE A 130 7.66 3.72 7.54
N GLN A 131 7.15 3.26 8.68
CA GLN A 131 6.33 2.05 8.77
C GLN A 131 4.83 2.42 8.73
N ASP A 132 4.31 2.78 7.55
CA ASP A 132 2.97 3.35 7.36
C ASP A 132 1.88 2.57 8.09
N LYS A 133 1.80 1.25 7.89
CA LYS A 133 0.76 0.40 8.49
C LYS A 133 0.86 0.35 10.03
N VAL A 134 2.07 0.40 10.57
CA VAL A 134 2.31 0.40 12.03
C VAL A 134 1.82 1.70 12.62
N TRP A 135 2.14 2.83 12.01
CA TRP A 135 1.70 4.13 12.47
C TRP A 135 0.18 4.29 12.35
N ALA A 136 -0.39 3.86 11.23
CA ALA A 136 -1.83 3.88 11.01
C ALA A 136 -2.60 3.03 12.04
N GLN A 137 -2.07 1.85 12.44
CA GLN A 137 -2.67 1.05 13.51
C GLN A 137 -2.58 1.77 14.86
N GLN A 138 -1.45 2.39 15.17
CA GLN A 138 -1.26 3.11 16.41
C GLN A 138 -2.11 4.37 16.50
N ALA A 139 -2.41 4.98 15.36
CA ALA A 139 -3.32 6.11 15.27
C ALA A 139 -4.81 5.72 15.20
N GLY A 140 -5.15 4.45 15.41
CA GLY A 140 -6.54 3.99 15.40
C GLY A 140 -7.21 3.95 14.03
N ILE A 141 -6.48 4.08 12.92
CA ILE A 141 -7.03 4.03 11.55
C ILE A 141 -7.62 2.65 11.24
N GLY A 142 -6.92 1.59 11.65
CA GLY A 142 -7.29 0.20 11.43
C GLY A 142 -6.30 -0.75 12.10
N TRP A 143 -6.34 -2.03 11.75
CA TRP A 143 -5.43 -3.05 12.28
C TRP A 143 -4.64 -3.73 11.17
N ILE A 144 -3.42 -4.14 11.47
CA ILE A 144 -2.63 -4.99 10.57
C ILE A 144 -3.22 -6.40 10.61
N ALA A 145 -3.65 -6.90 9.47
CA ALA A 145 -4.30 -8.20 9.31
C ALA A 145 -3.30 -9.34 9.06
N LYS A 146 -3.78 -10.59 9.08
CA LYS A 146 -2.95 -11.78 8.86
C LYS A 146 -2.24 -11.79 7.50
N ASN A 147 -2.77 -11.08 6.49
CA ASN A 147 -2.12 -10.86 5.19
C ASN A 147 -1.18 -9.64 5.16
N SER A 148 -0.84 -9.08 6.32
CA SER A 148 0.02 -7.89 6.49
C SER A 148 -0.50 -6.59 5.84
N ASN A 149 -1.76 -6.54 5.38
CA ASN A 149 -2.39 -5.28 5.01
C ASN A 149 -3.07 -4.62 6.21
N LEU A 150 -3.19 -3.30 6.16
CA LEU A 150 -4.03 -2.58 7.11
C LEU A 150 -5.50 -2.74 6.70
N ILE A 151 -6.37 -3.12 7.63
CA ILE A 151 -7.82 -3.18 7.42
C ILE A 151 -8.49 -2.10 8.25
N THR A 152 -9.38 -1.35 7.65
CA THR A 152 -10.25 -0.38 8.32
C THR A 152 -11.67 -0.93 8.43
N ARG A 153 -12.43 -0.48 9.45
CA ARG A 153 -13.83 -0.91 9.62
C ARG A 153 -14.77 -0.42 8.51
N ASN A 154 -14.43 0.71 7.86
CA ASN A 154 -15.34 1.37 6.92
C ASN A 154 -15.02 1.09 5.45
N TYR A 155 -13.75 0.74 5.15
CA TYR A 155 -13.26 0.64 3.76
C TYR A 155 -12.47 -0.66 3.51
N GLY A 156 -12.46 -1.60 4.48
CA GLY A 156 -11.59 -2.76 4.37
C GLY A 156 -10.11 -2.36 4.27
N SER A 157 -9.35 -3.07 3.46
CA SER A 157 -7.94 -2.77 3.19
C SER A 157 -7.72 -1.88 1.96
N TRP A 158 -8.78 -1.39 1.34
CA TRP A 158 -8.71 -0.62 0.10
C TRP A 158 -8.40 0.86 0.36
N VAL A 159 -7.36 1.13 1.13
CA VAL A 159 -6.94 2.47 1.52
C VAL A 159 -5.45 2.71 1.24
N PHE A 160 -5.14 3.88 0.71
CA PHE A 160 -3.80 4.44 0.75
C PHE A 160 -3.56 5.14 2.07
N LEU A 161 -2.34 5.07 2.56
CA LEU A 161 -1.93 5.68 3.82
C LEU A 161 -1.01 6.89 3.56
N GLY A 162 -1.02 7.82 4.50
CA GLY A 162 -0.09 8.92 4.52
C GLY A 162 0.09 9.43 5.94
N GLU A 163 1.26 9.97 6.23
CA GLU A 163 1.65 10.43 7.56
C GLU A 163 2.17 11.85 7.51
N ILE A 164 1.88 12.59 8.59
CA ILE A 164 2.53 13.87 8.89
C ILE A 164 3.21 13.74 10.25
N LEU A 165 4.51 13.91 10.28
CA LEU A 165 5.31 14.05 11.48
C LEU A 165 5.25 15.50 11.94
N THR A 166 5.00 15.74 13.22
CA THR A 166 4.93 17.10 13.76
C THR A 166 5.55 17.18 15.16
N ASN A 167 6.12 18.34 15.52
CA ASN A 167 6.58 18.66 16.86
C ASN A 167 5.44 19.13 17.80
N LEU A 168 4.21 19.05 17.35
CA LEU A 168 3.06 19.30 18.21
C LEU A 168 2.80 18.10 19.12
N THR A 169 2.64 18.36 20.43
CA THR A 169 2.12 17.37 21.38
C THR A 169 0.61 17.32 21.24
N LEU A 170 0.09 16.24 20.64
CA LEU A 170 -1.32 16.06 20.36
C LEU A 170 -1.90 14.93 21.19
N THR A 171 -3.20 15.01 21.51
CA THR A 171 -3.92 13.91 22.15
C THR A 171 -4.04 12.74 21.17
N PRO A 172 -3.47 11.57 21.49
CA PRO A 172 -3.51 10.42 20.60
C PRO A 172 -4.86 9.73 20.58
N ASP A 173 -5.16 9.07 19.47
CA ASP A 173 -6.23 8.10 19.39
C ASP A 173 -5.79 6.74 19.97
N PRO A 174 -6.71 5.93 20.50
CA PRO A 174 -6.38 4.60 20.96
C PRO A 174 -5.95 3.71 19.78
N PRO A 175 -4.87 2.91 19.93
CA PRO A 175 -4.47 1.96 18.92
C PRO A 175 -5.59 0.98 18.58
N HIS A 176 -5.71 0.63 17.29
CA HIS A 176 -6.73 -0.31 16.87
C HIS A 176 -6.37 -1.76 17.24
N THR A 177 -7.33 -2.49 17.81
CA THR A 177 -7.16 -3.91 18.11
C THR A 177 -7.36 -4.77 16.85
N GLN A 178 -6.78 -5.97 16.88
CA GLN A 178 -6.86 -6.94 15.79
C GLN A 178 -8.23 -7.63 15.75
N HIS A 179 -8.79 -7.82 14.55
CA HIS A 179 -10.12 -8.42 14.35
C HIS A 179 -10.18 -9.60 13.37
N CYS A 180 -9.04 -10.19 12.99
CA CYS A 180 -9.04 -11.38 12.12
C CYS A 180 -9.54 -12.65 12.84
N GLY A 181 -9.46 -12.73 14.17
CA GLY A 181 -9.89 -13.89 14.93
C GLY A 181 -9.27 -15.21 14.41
N THR A 182 -10.10 -16.23 14.23
CA THR A 182 -9.70 -17.55 13.71
C THR A 182 -9.64 -17.64 12.19
N CYS A 183 -10.07 -16.59 11.45
CA CYS A 183 -10.13 -16.61 9.99
C CYS A 183 -8.75 -16.84 9.35
N THR A 184 -8.67 -17.75 8.37
CA THR A 184 -7.46 -18.13 7.63
C THR A 184 -7.57 -17.94 6.12
N ARG A 185 -8.68 -17.40 5.61
CA ARG A 185 -8.99 -17.31 4.17
C ARG A 185 -7.86 -16.74 3.32
N CYS A 186 -7.18 -15.70 3.77
CA CYS A 186 -6.08 -15.08 3.01
C CYS A 186 -4.83 -15.98 2.94
N LEU A 187 -4.56 -16.80 3.96
CA LEU A 187 -3.47 -17.77 3.97
C LEU A 187 -3.76 -18.90 2.98
N GLU A 188 -4.98 -19.46 3.04
CA GLU A 188 -5.44 -20.57 2.21
C GLU A 188 -5.55 -20.18 0.72
N ALA A 189 -6.00 -18.97 0.44
CA ALA A 189 -6.19 -18.48 -0.92
C ALA A 189 -4.88 -18.07 -1.61
N CYS A 190 -3.77 -17.91 -0.88
CA CYS A 190 -2.51 -17.49 -1.48
C CYS A 190 -1.92 -18.64 -2.33
N PRO A 191 -1.88 -18.52 -3.67
CA PRO A 191 -1.50 -19.64 -4.52
C PRO A 191 -0.03 -20.04 -4.36
N THR A 192 0.80 -19.11 -3.94
CA THR A 192 2.25 -19.30 -3.73
C THR A 192 2.61 -19.53 -2.27
N GLN A 193 1.62 -19.50 -1.37
CA GLN A 193 1.82 -19.60 0.09
C GLN A 193 2.78 -18.54 0.66
N ALA A 194 2.76 -17.35 0.06
CA ALA A 194 3.61 -16.23 0.48
C ALA A 194 3.30 -15.75 1.90
N ILE A 195 2.08 -15.96 2.41
CA ILE A 195 1.72 -15.69 3.81
C ILE A 195 2.11 -16.91 4.63
N THR A 196 3.38 -16.98 5.06
CA THR A 196 3.99 -18.17 5.70
C THR A 196 3.40 -18.48 7.07
N GLN A 197 2.93 -17.44 7.74
CA GLN A 197 2.18 -17.51 9.02
C GLN A 197 1.39 -16.21 9.19
N PRO A 198 0.42 -16.14 10.10
CA PRO A 198 -0.31 -14.89 10.37
C PRO A 198 0.63 -13.71 10.57
N PHE A 199 0.36 -12.61 9.83
CA PHE A 199 1.09 -11.34 9.86
C PHE A 199 2.48 -11.35 9.21
N VAL A 200 2.91 -12.44 8.59
CA VAL A 200 4.22 -12.57 7.96
C VAL A 200 4.07 -12.94 6.49
N VAL A 201 4.60 -12.11 5.62
CA VAL A 201 4.65 -12.34 4.17
C VAL A 201 6.11 -12.49 3.75
N ASP A 202 6.43 -13.60 3.10
CA ASP A 202 7.69 -13.79 2.41
C ASP A 202 7.58 -13.19 1.00
N ALA A 203 8.32 -12.12 0.74
CA ALA A 203 8.31 -11.45 -0.57
C ALA A 203 8.84 -12.37 -1.68
N ASN A 204 9.76 -13.28 -1.37
CA ASN A 204 10.29 -14.24 -2.36
C ASN A 204 9.20 -15.15 -2.95
N LEU A 205 8.07 -15.27 -2.29
CA LEU A 205 6.93 -16.05 -2.75
C LEU A 205 5.75 -15.17 -3.22
N CYS A 206 5.78 -13.85 -2.94
CA CYS A 206 4.64 -12.98 -3.21
C CYS A 206 4.55 -12.56 -4.67
N ILE A 207 3.44 -12.87 -5.35
CA ILE A 207 3.18 -12.46 -6.75
C ILE A 207 3.32 -10.94 -6.91
N ALA A 208 2.87 -10.13 -5.94
CA ALA A 208 3.00 -8.68 -6.03
C ALA A 208 4.47 -8.24 -6.08
N TYR A 209 5.34 -8.83 -5.25
CA TYR A 209 6.79 -8.56 -5.34
C TYR A 209 7.33 -8.93 -6.73
N HIS A 210 7.04 -10.12 -7.21
CA HIS A 210 7.57 -10.61 -8.49
C HIS A 210 7.10 -9.77 -9.68
N THR A 211 5.89 -9.28 -9.66
CA THR A 211 5.32 -8.51 -10.77
C THR A 211 5.65 -7.01 -10.72
N ILE A 212 6.03 -6.46 -9.55
CA ILE A 212 6.28 -5.02 -9.38
C ILE A 212 7.76 -4.72 -9.11
N GLU A 213 8.40 -5.48 -8.22
CA GLU A 213 9.72 -5.13 -7.66
C GLU A 213 10.87 -5.96 -8.24
N ASN A 214 10.64 -7.24 -8.49
CA ASN A 214 11.64 -8.16 -9.00
C ASN A 214 12.14 -7.71 -10.40
N ARG A 215 13.43 -7.39 -10.49
CA ARG A 215 14.10 -6.88 -11.72
C ARG A 215 14.76 -7.98 -12.58
N ALA A 216 14.72 -9.24 -12.16
CA ALA A 216 15.29 -10.35 -12.90
C ALA A 216 14.64 -10.48 -14.30
N GLU A 217 15.39 -10.98 -15.26
CA GLU A 217 14.91 -11.20 -16.64
C GLU A 217 13.82 -12.27 -16.72
N THR A 218 13.88 -13.27 -15.85
CA THR A 218 12.90 -14.36 -15.75
C THR A 218 12.31 -14.45 -14.35
N LEU A 219 11.11 -15.01 -14.24
CA LEU A 219 10.50 -15.32 -12.96
C LEU A 219 10.86 -16.77 -12.54
N PRO A 220 10.95 -17.07 -11.25
CA PRO A 220 11.04 -18.43 -10.78
C PRO A 220 9.86 -19.28 -11.28
N GLU A 221 10.11 -20.52 -11.71
CA GLU A 221 9.09 -21.38 -12.30
C GLU A 221 7.88 -21.64 -11.37
N ASN A 222 8.15 -21.82 -10.07
CA ASN A 222 7.12 -21.99 -9.06
C ASN A 222 6.21 -20.74 -8.88
N ILE A 223 6.68 -19.59 -9.32
CA ILE A 223 5.89 -18.34 -9.35
C ILE A 223 5.15 -18.21 -10.68
N SER A 224 5.86 -18.39 -11.80
CA SER A 224 5.27 -18.29 -13.16
C SER A 224 4.02 -19.14 -13.30
N LYS A 225 4.07 -20.40 -12.86
CA LYS A 225 2.93 -21.34 -12.89
C LYS A 225 1.72 -20.91 -12.03
N LYS A 226 1.90 -19.94 -11.15
CA LYS A 226 0.87 -19.52 -10.17
C LYS A 226 0.44 -18.05 -10.31
N LEU A 227 0.85 -17.39 -11.38
CA LEU A 227 0.52 -15.98 -11.62
C LEU A 227 -0.99 -15.71 -11.77
N ASN A 228 -1.77 -16.68 -12.28
CA ASN A 228 -3.23 -16.55 -12.44
C ASN A 228 -3.64 -15.26 -13.18
N SER A 229 -2.96 -14.95 -14.26
CA SER A 229 -3.12 -13.73 -15.07
C SER A 229 -2.65 -12.42 -14.39
N TRP A 230 -2.11 -12.44 -13.20
CA TRP A 230 -1.55 -11.23 -12.57
C TRP A 230 -0.26 -10.80 -13.27
N VAL A 231 -0.26 -9.54 -13.76
CA VAL A 231 0.91 -8.92 -14.40
C VAL A 231 1.44 -7.71 -13.64
N ALA A 232 0.62 -7.15 -12.73
CA ALA A 232 0.96 -5.97 -11.93
C ALA A 232 0.26 -6.03 -10.56
N GLY A 233 0.98 -6.39 -9.53
CA GLY A 233 0.44 -6.62 -8.19
C GLY A 233 -0.36 -7.93 -8.09
N CYS A 234 -1.06 -8.10 -6.97
CA CYS A 234 -1.95 -9.23 -6.71
C CYS A 234 -2.90 -8.88 -5.57
N ASP A 235 -4.20 -9.03 -5.78
CA ASP A 235 -5.23 -8.72 -4.76
C ASP A 235 -5.90 -9.96 -4.17
N ILE A 236 -5.42 -11.18 -4.46
CA ILE A 236 -6.08 -12.42 -4.03
C ILE A 236 -6.36 -12.44 -2.53
N CYS A 237 -5.36 -12.14 -1.70
CA CYS A 237 -5.52 -12.13 -0.24
C CYS A 237 -6.43 -10.99 0.28
N GLN A 238 -6.63 -9.94 -0.51
CA GLN A 238 -7.57 -8.85 -0.22
C GLN A 238 -8.99 -9.20 -0.66
N GLU A 239 -9.16 -9.79 -1.87
CA GLU A 239 -10.47 -10.19 -2.42
C GLU A 239 -11.20 -11.22 -1.54
N VAL A 240 -10.47 -12.19 -0.97
CA VAL A 240 -11.07 -13.23 -0.12
C VAL A 240 -11.32 -12.76 1.32
N CYS A 241 -10.90 -11.57 1.67
CA CYS A 241 -11.04 -11.07 3.03
C CYS A 241 -12.50 -10.71 3.34
N PRO A 242 -13.12 -11.31 4.39
CA PRO A 242 -14.51 -11.01 4.73
C PRO A 242 -14.78 -9.53 5.07
N TRP A 243 -13.77 -8.84 5.60
CA TRP A 243 -13.86 -7.41 5.89
C TRP A 243 -13.94 -6.58 4.61
N ASN A 244 -13.17 -6.94 3.58
CA ASN A 244 -13.24 -6.28 2.29
C ASN A 244 -14.56 -6.56 1.57
N GLN A 245 -15.03 -7.80 1.61
CA GLN A 245 -16.31 -8.17 0.97
C GLN A 245 -17.49 -7.46 1.60
N ARG A 246 -17.46 -7.21 2.92
CA ARG A 246 -18.57 -6.60 3.65
C ARG A 246 -18.53 -5.07 3.67
N PHE A 247 -17.34 -4.47 3.71
CA PHE A 247 -17.18 -3.05 4.02
C PHE A 247 -16.50 -2.24 2.91
N ALA A 248 -16.16 -2.84 1.77
CA ALA A 248 -15.69 -2.07 0.63
C ALA A 248 -16.77 -1.09 0.17
N GLN A 249 -16.39 0.16 0.02
CA GLN A 249 -17.23 1.24 -0.49
C GLN A 249 -16.52 1.90 -1.64
N GLU A 250 -17.23 2.26 -2.70
CA GLU A 250 -16.62 2.95 -3.82
C GLU A 250 -15.99 4.26 -3.41
N THR A 251 -14.84 4.55 -4.01
CA THR A 251 -14.15 5.81 -3.79
C THR A 251 -14.87 6.96 -4.48
N ASP A 252 -14.95 8.09 -3.80
CA ASP A 252 -15.39 9.38 -4.35
C ASP A 252 -14.24 10.19 -4.97
N VAL A 253 -13.01 9.67 -4.90
CA VAL A 253 -11.82 10.31 -5.47
C VAL A 253 -11.76 10.03 -6.96
N ALA A 254 -12.11 11.03 -7.77
CA ALA A 254 -12.18 10.90 -9.24
C ALA A 254 -10.87 10.41 -9.88
N GLU A 255 -9.72 10.78 -9.31
CA GLU A 255 -8.41 10.36 -9.80
C GLU A 255 -8.15 8.86 -9.63
N PHE A 256 -8.89 8.17 -8.76
CA PHE A 256 -8.75 6.72 -8.54
C PHE A 256 -9.68 5.88 -9.39
N GLN A 257 -10.58 6.53 -10.16
CA GLN A 257 -11.38 5.80 -11.15
C GLN A 257 -10.46 5.11 -12.15
N PRO A 258 -10.75 3.85 -12.52
CA PRO A 258 -9.87 3.07 -13.37
C PRO A 258 -9.73 3.67 -14.77
N ASN A 259 -8.49 3.67 -15.27
CA ASN A 259 -8.29 3.85 -16.70
C ASN A 259 -8.83 2.61 -17.42
N PRO A 260 -9.73 2.74 -18.40
CA PRO A 260 -10.30 1.61 -19.12
C PRO A 260 -9.25 0.64 -19.69
N GLN A 261 -8.09 1.16 -20.14
CA GLN A 261 -6.98 0.34 -20.63
C GLN A 261 -6.37 -0.59 -19.57
N ASN A 262 -6.60 -0.32 -18.27
CA ASN A 262 -6.07 -1.10 -17.16
C ASN A 262 -7.07 -2.13 -16.62
N LEU A 263 -8.31 -2.17 -17.11
CA LEU A 263 -9.33 -3.08 -16.62
C LEU A 263 -9.20 -4.50 -17.18
N ALA A 264 -8.97 -4.63 -18.48
CA ALA A 264 -8.87 -5.92 -19.14
C ALA A 264 -7.81 -5.91 -20.29
N PRO A 265 -6.53 -5.61 -20.00
CA PRO A 265 -5.51 -5.63 -21.05
C PRO A 265 -5.25 -7.06 -21.52
N LYS A 266 -5.02 -7.24 -22.82
CA LYS A 266 -4.66 -8.55 -23.35
C LYS A 266 -3.21 -8.91 -23.02
N LEU A 267 -2.99 -10.13 -22.60
CA LEU A 267 -1.64 -10.65 -22.31
C LEU A 267 -0.73 -10.58 -23.55
N SER A 268 -1.27 -10.90 -24.73
CA SER A 268 -0.52 -10.84 -26.00
C SER A 268 -0.03 -9.42 -26.32
N GLU A 269 -0.84 -8.40 -26.07
CA GLU A 269 -0.44 -6.99 -26.26
C GLU A 269 0.65 -6.56 -25.27
N LEU A 270 0.53 -6.98 -24.02
CA LEU A 270 1.52 -6.68 -22.98
C LEU A 270 2.85 -7.43 -23.20
N ALA A 271 2.80 -8.63 -23.79
CA ALA A 271 3.99 -9.43 -24.10
C ALA A 271 4.89 -8.78 -25.16
N GLU A 272 4.32 -7.93 -26.01
CA GLU A 272 5.03 -7.23 -27.10
C GLU A 272 5.11 -5.71 -26.88
N LEU A 273 4.73 -5.24 -25.68
CA LEU A 273 4.67 -3.82 -25.32
C LEU A 273 5.98 -3.09 -25.61
N SER A 274 5.96 -2.12 -26.51
CA SER A 274 7.12 -1.27 -26.81
C SER A 274 7.36 -0.21 -25.72
N GLU A 275 8.53 0.41 -25.73
CA GLU A 275 8.83 1.50 -24.78
C GLU A 275 7.96 2.73 -25.04
N GLU A 276 7.62 3.01 -26.30
CA GLU A 276 6.78 4.13 -26.66
C GLU A 276 5.34 3.93 -26.15
N GLU A 277 4.74 2.78 -26.42
CA GLU A 277 3.42 2.40 -25.91
C GLU A 277 3.39 2.41 -24.38
N TRP A 278 4.44 1.89 -23.73
CA TRP A 278 4.57 1.94 -22.27
C TRP A 278 4.57 3.38 -21.76
N ASN A 279 5.32 4.29 -22.41
CA ASN A 279 5.39 5.68 -22.02
C ASN A 279 4.04 6.40 -22.16
N GLN A 280 3.30 6.11 -23.23
CA GLN A 280 1.96 6.67 -23.47
C GLN A 280 0.94 6.11 -22.47
N ARG A 281 0.85 4.78 -22.39
CA ARG A 281 -0.16 4.06 -21.62
C ARG A 281 -0.07 4.34 -20.12
N PHE A 282 1.12 4.31 -19.55
CA PHE A 282 1.30 4.44 -18.10
C PHE A 282 1.72 5.85 -17.64
N ARG A 283 1.56 6.84 -18.49
CA ARG A 283 1.83 8.24 -18.13
C ARG A 283 0.96 8.69 -16.96
N GLY A 284 1.60 9.06 -15.83
CA GLY A 284 0.89 9.52 -14.63
C GLY A 284 0.24 8.40 -13.82
N SER A 285 0.64 7.15 -14.05
CA SER A 285 0.22 5.96 -13.30
C SER A 285 1.33 5.45 -12.40
N ALA A 286 0.98 4.86 -11.24
CA ALA A 286 1.89 4.13 -10.37
C ALA A 286 2.52 2.91 -11.08
N LEU A 287 1.88 2.41 -12.13
CA LEU A 287 2.35 1.30 -12.98
C LEU A 287 3.68 1.58 -13.70
N ARG A 288 4.15 2.82 -13.73
CA ARG A 288 5.49 3.18 -14.21
C ARG A 288 6.64 2.59 -13.37
N ARG A 289 6.34 2.12 -12.18
CA ARG A 289 7.26 1.32 -11.35
C ARG A 289 7.73 0.07 -12.08
N ILE A 290 6.81 -0.55 -12.81
CA ILE A 290 7.06 -1.75 -13.63
C ILE A 290 7.63 -1.29 -14.97
N LYS A 291 8.88 -1.68 -15.27
CA LYS A 291 9.57 -1.30 -16.51
C LYS A 291 9.07 -2.10 -17.72
N PRO A 292 9.26 -1.62 -18.96
CA PRO A 292 8.77 -2.32 -20.17
C PRO A 292 9.13 -3.80 -20.23
N GLN A 293 10.42 -4.13 -19.94
CA GLN A 293 10.89 -5.52 -19.93
C GLN A 293 10.16 -6.38 -18.89
N MET A 294 9.81 -5.82 -17.74
CA MET A 294 9.06 -6.54 -16.71
C MET A 294 7.61 -6.79 -17.12
N TRP A 295 6.97 -5.82 -17.81
CA TRP A 295 5.63 -6.01 -18.36
C TRP A 295 5.62 -7.18 -19.36
N ARG A 296 6.56 -7.17 -20.32
CA ARG A 296 6.70 -8.26 -21.29
C ARG A 296 6.97 -9.60 -20.61
N ARG A 297 7.90 -9.64 -19.65
CA ARG A 297 8.20 -10.85 -18.87
C ARG A 297 6.97 -11.40 -18.15
N ASN A 298 6.26 -10.54 -17.43
CA ASN A 298 5.09 -10.95 -16.63
C ASN A 298 3.96 -11.45 -17.54
N ALA A 299 3.76 -10.82 -18.69
CA ALA A 299 2.76 -11.25 -19.66
C ALA A 299 3.14 -12.58 -20.32
N LYS A 300 4.39 -12.73 -20.79
CA LYS A 300 4.88 -13.97 -21.39
C LYS A 300 4.79 -15.16 -20.44
N ALA A 301 5.19 -14.97 -19.18
CA ALA A 301 5.07 -16.00 -18.15
C ALA A 301 3.62 -16.45 -17.89
N ASN A 302 2.62 -15.59 -18.11
CA ASN A 302 1.20 -15.99 -18.04
C ASN A 302 0.69 -16.68 -19.32
N LEU A 303 1.34 -16.48 -20.46
CA LEU A 303 0.96 -17.13 -21.73
C LEU A 303 1.56 -18.55 -21.86
N GLU A 304 2.61 -18.86 -21.10
CA GLU A 304 3.29 -20.17 -21.10
C GLU A 304 2.52 -21.22 -20.29
N PHE A 305 1.67 -20.83 -19.35
CA PHE A 305 0.95 -21.69 -18.42
C PHE A 305 -0.54 -21.38 -18.33
#